data_b6446dedc609f713e954699eebc67613
#
_entry.id   b6446dedc609f713e954699eebc67613
#
_cell.length_a   1.000
_cell.length_b   1.000
_cell.length_c   1.000
_cell.angle_alpha   90.00
_cell.angle_beta   90.00
_cell.angle_gamma   90.00
#
_symmetry.space_group_name_H-M   'P 1'
#
loop_
_entity.id
_entity.type
_entity.pdbx_description
1 polymer ?
#
loop_
_entity_poly.entity_id
_entity_poly.type
_entity_poly.pdbx_seq_one_letter_code
_entity_poly.pdbx_strand_id
1 'polypeptide(L)'
;MPGHMLGALASYPQLGCRGKGYEVWTHWGISKDVLCAGKEETFEFVENVLAEVLDLFPSKFIHVGGDECPKERWKECPACQRRIREEGLANENELQSYFMHRVEKWLHEHGRELIGW
;
A
#
# COMPACT_ATOMS: atom_id res chain seq x y z
N MET A 1 3.44 -1.78 -4.56
CA MET A 1 2.42 -1.27 -3.63
C MET A 1 2.83 0.12 -3.18
N PRO A 2 1.91 0.99 -2.84
CA PRO A 2 0.46 0.79 -2.72
C PRO A 2 -0.30 0.87 -4.04
N GLY A 3 0.30 1.28 -5.13
CA GLY A 3 -0.29 1.22 -6.48
C GLY A 3 -0.37 -0.20 -7.03
N HIS A 4 -1.03 -0.36 -8.20
CA HIS A 4 -1.19 -1.64 -8.89
C HIS A 4 -1.91 -2.74 -8.08
N MET A 5 -2.75 -2.36 -7.14
CA MET A 5 -3.43 -3.30 -6.23
C MET A 5 -4.93 -3.46 -6.49
N LEU A 6 -5.39 -3.06 -7.68
CA LEU A 6 -6.82 -3.09 -7.99
C LEU A 6 -7.43 -4.51 -7.98
N GLY A 7 -6.64 -5.51 -8.35
CA GLY A 7 -7.06 -6.91 -8.22
C GLY A 7 -7.34 -7.32 -6.77
N ALA A 8 -6.48 -6.87 -5.85
CA ALA A 8 -6.72 -7.08 -4.41
C ALA A 8 -7.93 -6.28 -3.91
N LEU A 9 -8.09 -5.03 -4.36
CA LEU A 9 -9.24 -4.18 -3.99
C LEU A 9 -10.58 -4.74 -4.50
N ALA A 10 -10.59 -5.42 -5.64
CA ALA A 10 -11.78 -6.08 -6.14
C ALA A 10 -12.25 -7.22 -5.21
N SER A 11 -11.30 -7.91 -4.57
CA SER A 11 -11.58 -8.99 -3.60
C SER A 11 -11.75 -8.48 -2.17
N TYR A 12 -11.01 -7.44 -1.78
CA TYR A 12 -10.99 -6.86 -0.44
C TYR A 12 -11.23 -5.35 -0.49
N PRO A 13 -12.45 -4.91 -0.84
CA PRO A 13 -12.73 -3.50 -1.10
C PRO A 13 -12.53 -2.58 0.11
N GLN A 14 -12.58 -3.12 1.32
CA GLN A 14 -12.32 -2.37 2.56
C GLN A 14 -10.88 -1.81 2.63
N LEU A 15 -9.93 -2.37 1.88
CA LEU A 15 -8.54 -1.91 1.82
C LEU A 15 -8.34 -0.65 0.97
N GLY A 16 -9.34 -0.23 0.24
CA GLY A 16 -9.33 0.98 -0.58
C GLY A 16 -9.99 2.17 0.13
N CYS A 17 -9.72 3.37 -0.37
CA CYS A 17 -10.25 4.61 0.21
C CYS A 17 -11.78 4.69 0.12
N ARG A 18 -12.38 4.18 -0.96
CA ARG A 18 -13.84 4.20 -1.17
C ARG A 18 -14.56 3.06 -0.45
N GLY A 19 -13.86 1.99 -0.12
CA GLY A 19 -14.42 0.82 0.57
C GLY A 19 -15.34 -0.07 -0.26
N LYS A 20 -15.59 0.27 -1.52
CA LYS A 20 -16.50 -0.46 -2.43
C LYS A 20 -16.32 -0.05 -3.88
N GLY A 21 -16.91 -0.83 -4.79
CA GLY A 21 -17.02 -0.47 -6.21
C GLY A 21 -15.72 -0.65 -6.98
N TYR A 22 -14.88 -1.58 -6.57
CA TYR A 22 -13.65 -1.91 -7.28
C TYR A 22 -13.86 -3.11 -8.19
N GLU A 23 -13.34 -3.01 -9.41
CA GLU A 23 -13.30 -4.08 -10.40
C GLU A 23 -11.87 -4.29 -10.88
N VAL A 24 -11.56 -5.47 -11.35
CA VAL A 24 -10.24 -5.78 -11.93
C VAL A 24 -9.97 -4.87 -13.12
N TRP A 25 -8.77 -4.32 -13.20
CA TRP A 25 -8.38 -3.42 -14.27
C TRP A 25 -8.26 -4.17 -15.61
N THR A 26 -9.00 -3.74 -16.61
CA THR A 26 -9.05 -4.38 -17.93
C THR A 26 -8.59 -3.48 -19.07
N HIS A 27 -8.04 -2.32 -18.75
CA HIS A 27 -7.60 -1.33 -19.72
C HIS A 27 -6.10 -1.08 -19.59
N TRP A 28 -5.51 -0.47 -20.61
CA TRP A 28 -4.16 0.06 -20.52
C TRP A 28 -4.14 1.33 -19.66
N GLY A 29 -3.13 1.47 -18.83
CA GLY A 29 -2.94 2.68 -18.02
C GLY A 29 -2.80 2.40 -16.53
N ILE A 30 -2.84 3.48 -15.75
CA ILE A 30 -2.65 3.47 -14.30
C ILE A 30 -3.99 3.76 -13.63
N SER A 31 -4.41 2.87 -12.75
CA SER A 31 -5.63 3.09 -11.96
C SER A 31 -5.40 4.12 -10.86
N LYS A 32 -6.40 4.98 -10.63
CA LYS A 32 -6.42 5.90 -9.48
C LYS A 32 -6.69 5.19 -8.15
N ASP A 33 -7.23 3.98 -8.23
CA ASP A 33 -7.57 3.19 -7.05
C ASP A 33 -6.34 2.41 -6.58
N VAL A 34 -5.86 2.80 -5.42
CA VAL A 34 -4.67 2.25 -4.76
C VAL A 34 -5.04 1.83 -3.33
N LEU A 35 -4.18 1.11 -2.64
CA LEU A 35 -4.40 0.78 -1.24
C LEU A 35 -4.53 2.05 -0.40
N CYS A 36 -5.43 2.03 0.57
CA CYS A 36 -5.63 3.14 1.51
C CYS A 36 -4.53 3.14 2.58
N ALA A 37 -3.63 4.11 2.52
CA ALA A 37 -2.54 4.23 3.49
C ALA A 37 -2.98 4.81 4.86
N GLY A 38 -4.26 5.17 5.00
CA GLY A 38 -4.82 5.66 6.26
C GLY A 38 -5.42 4.58 7.16
N LYS A 39 -5.58 3.35 6.66
CA LYS A 39 -6.24 2.26 7.38
C LYS A 39 -5.22 1.24 7.90
N GLU A 40 -5.35 0.81 9.14
CA GLU A 40 -4.49 -0.24 9.70
C GLU A 40 -4.71 -1.59 9.03
N GLU A 41 -5.95 -1.93 8.65
CA GLU A 41 -6.27 -3.17 7.93
C GLU A 41 -5.47 -3.32 6.64
N THR A 42 -5.08 -2.22 6.00
CA THR A 42 -4.22 -2.23 4.83
C THR A 42 -2.83 -2.78 5.17
N PHE A 43 -2.25 -2.33 6.27
CA PHE A 43 -0.94 -2.79 6.71
C PHE A 43 -0.98 -4.25 7.17
N GLU A 44 -2.00 -4.63 7.92
CA GLU A 44 -2.21 -6.02 8.33
C GLU A 44 -2.32 -6.95 7.11
N PHE A 45 -3.06 -6.55 6.09
CA PHE A 45 -3.17 -7.31 4.84
C PHE A 45 -1.81 -7.45 4.15
N VAL A 46 -1.07 -6.35 3.99
CA VAL A 46 0.26 -6.35 3.35
C VAL A 46 1.24 -7.23 4.12
N GLU A 47 1.26 -7.12 5.44
CA GLU A 47 2.11 -7.92 6.32
C GLU A 47 1.79 -9.42 6.22
N ASN A 48 0.50 -9.78 6.19
CA ASN A 48 0.06 -11.18 6.01
C ASN A 48 0.47 -11.73 4.65
N VAL A 49 0.32 -10.97 3.57
CA VAL A 49 0.77 -11.38 2.23
C VAL A 49 2.29 -11.54 2.20
N LEU A 50 3.02 -10.59 2.77
CA LEU A 50 4.48 -10.67 2.83
C LEU A 50 4.95 -11.85 3.67
N ALA A 51 4.28 -12.20 4.77
CA ALA A 51 4.60 -13.37 5.56
C ALA A 51 4.57 -14.66 4.72
N GLU A 52 3.55 -14.83 3.88
CA GLU A 52 3.48 -15.95 2.95
C GLU A 52 4.59 -15.88 1.88
N VAL A 53 4.90 -14.70 1.37
CA VAL A 53 5.99 -14.51 0.42
C VAL A 53 7.34 -14.89 1.03
N LEU A 54 7.59 -14.55 2.30
CA LEU A 54 8.83 -14.89 2.99
C LEU A 54 8.99 -16.41 3.20
N ASP A 55 7.89 -17.12 3.40
CA ASP A 55 7.90 -18.59 3.50
C ASP A 55 8.25 -19.25 2.16
N LEU A 56 7.86 -18.65 1.05
CA LEU A 56 8.06 -19.20 -0.30
C LEU A 56 9.42 -18.81 -0.91
N PHE A 57 9.92 -17.62 -0.60
CA PHE A 57 11.12 -17.06 -1.22
C PHE A 57 12.20 -16.76 -0.18
N PRO A 58 13.37 -17.39 -0.28
CA PRO A 58 14.46 -17.23 0.70
C PRO A 58 15.33 -15.98 0.45
N SER A 59 15.05 -15.18 -0.59
CA SER A 59 15.84 -14.02 -0.94
C SER A 59 15.90 -13.01 0.21
N LYS A 60 17.08 -12.49 0.48
CA LYS A 60 17.28 -11.39 1.41
C LYS A 60 16.50 -10.13 1.00
N PHE A 61 16.38 -9.89 -0.30
CA PHE A 61 15.74 -8.70 -0.86
C PHE A 61 14.32 -9.02 -1.32
N ILE A 62 13.37 -8.17 -0.93
CA ILE A 62 11.97 -8.24 -1.33
C ILE A 62 11.60 -6.94 -2.03
N HIS A 63 11.28 -7.02 -3.30
CA HIS A 63 10.85 -5.87 -4.09
C HIS A 63 9.34 -5.68 -3.93
N VAL A 64 8.94 -4.52 -3.43
CA VAL A 64 7.53 -4.19 -3.16
C VAL A 64 6.93 -3.17 -4.13
N GLY A 65 7.70 -2.74 -5.12
CA GLY A 65 7.27 -1.69 -6.06
C GLY A 65 7.32 -0.31 -5.42
N GLY A 66 6.29 0.48 -5.62
CA GLY A 66 6.17 1.85 -5.11
C GLY A 66 5.90 2.88 -6.20
N ASP A 67 6.05 2.46 -7.46
CA ASP A 67 5.80 3.28 -8.65
C ASP A 67 4.28 3.44 -8.93
N GLU A 68 4.00 4.42 -9.76
CA GLU A 68 2.67 4.67 -10.34
C GLU A 68 1.54 4.60 -9.30
N CYS A 69 1.73 5.35 -8.20
CA CYS A 69 0.74 5.47 -7.14
C CYS A 69 0.07 6.85 -7.19
N PRO A 70 -1.04 7.01 -7.93
CA PRO A 70 -1.79 8.26 -7.96
C PRO A 70 -2.32 8.64 -6.58
N LYS A 71 -2.37 9.93 -6.28
CA LYS A 71 -2.71 10.47 -4.96
C LYS A 71 -4.15 10.99 -4.86
N GLU A 72 -4.92 10.96 -5.96
CA GLU A 72 -6.25 11.56 -6.01
C GLU A 72 -7.19 10.99 -4.93
N ARG A 73 -7.20 9.67 -4.77
CA ARG A 73 -8.05 9.04 -3.74
C ARG A 73 -7.63 9.40 -2.32
N TRP A 74 -6.34 9.52 -2.08
CA TRP A 74 -5.82 9.87 -0.75
C TRP A 74 -6.16 11.30 -0.35
N LYS A 75 -6.20 12.23 -1.32
CA LYS A 75 -6.56 13.64 -1.06
C LYS A 75 -7.97 13.79 -0.53
N GLU A 76 -8.89 12.94 -0.99
CA GLU A 76 -10.30 12.96 -0.62
C GLU A 76 -10.66 12.00 0.51
N CYS A 77 -9.73 11.14 0.91
CA CYS A 77 -9.96 10.08 1.89
C CYS A 77 -9.79 10.59 3.33
N PRO A 78 -10.86 10.57 4.16
CA PRO A 78 -10.74 11.02 5.55
C PRO A 78 -9.71 10.25 6.37
N ALA A 79 -9.56 8.94 6.13
CA ALA A 79 -8.59 8.11 6.82
C ALA A 79 -7.15 8.49 6.46
N CYS A 80 -6.86 8.71 5.16
CA CYS A 80 -5.54 9.17 4.71
C CYS A 80 -5.21 10.56 5.25
N GLN A 81 -6.16 11.50 5.19
CA GLN A 81 -5.96 12.85 5.70
C GLN A 81 -5.77 12.87 7.22
N ARG A 82 -6.48 12.03 7.96
CA ARG A 82 -6.24 11.85 9.39
C ARG A 82 -4.84 11.32 9.66
N ARG A 83 -4.38 10.30 8.94
CA ARG A 83 -3.02 9.74 9.07
C ARG A 83 -1.95 10.80 8.81
N ILE A 84 -2.11 11.61 7.77
CA ILE A 84 -1.19 12.71 7.47
C ILE A 84 -1.06 13.65 8.68
N ARG A 85 -2.18 14.04 9.30
CA ARG A 85 -2.17 14.92 10.47
C ARG A 85 -1.56 14.26 11.70
N GLU A 86 -1.96 13.04 11.99
CA GLU A 86 -1.49 12.30 13.19
C GLU A 86 0.00 12.00 13.15
N GLU A 87 0.54 11.70 11.96
CA GLU A 87 1.96 11.39 11.77
C GLU A 87 2.82 12.64 11.44
N GLY A 88 2.21 13.82 11.38
CA GLY A 88 2.93 15.06 11.08
C GLY A 88 3.51 15.11 9.67
N LEU A 89 2.85 14.48 8.70
CA LEU A 89 3.28 14.45 7.31
C LEU A 89 2.87 15.72 6.58
N ALA A 90 3.68 16.18 5.62
CA ALA A 90 3.42 17.40 4.90
C ALA A 90 2.33 17.24 3.81
N ASN A 91 2.23 16.04 3.20
CA ASN A 91 1.36 15.80 2.05
C ASN A 91 1.21 14.29 1.76
N GLU A 92 0.51 13.96 0.68
CA GLU A 92 0.28 12.59 0.24
C GLU A 92 1.54 11.88 -0.28
N ASN A 93 2.54 12.62 -0.75
CA ASN A 93 3.83 12.03 -1.12
C ASN A 93 4.56 11.50 0.13
N GLU A 94 4.53 12.25 1.21
CA GLU A 94 5.07 11.78 2.49
C GLU A 94 4.23 10.62 3.07
N LEU A 95 2.93 10.60 2.81
CA LEU A 95 2.10 9.45 3.17
C LEU A 95 2.54 8.18 2.44
N GLN A 96 2.95 8.28 1.17
CA GLN A 96 3.54 7.14 0.47
C GLN A 96 4.88 6.72 1.09
N SER A 97 5.74 7.66 1.45
CA SER A 97 6.98 7.36 2.17
C SER A 97 6.71 6.67 3.51
N TYR A 98 5.72 7.14 4.24
CA TYR A 98 5.26 6.51 5.49
C TYR A 98 4.82 5.06 5.26
N PHE A 99 4.03 4.81 4.21
CA PHE A 99 3.62 3.44 3.84
C PHE A 99 4.84 2.56 3.57
N MET A 100 5.77 3.04 2.75
CA MET A 100 6.99 2.29 2.39
C MET A 100 7.87 2.01 3.62
N HIS A 101 8.07 3.00 4.49
CA HIS A 101 8.85 2.84 5.72
C HIS A 101 8.23 1.83 6.70
N ARG A 102 6.90 1.78 6.80
CA ARG A 102 6.23 0.76 7.62
C ARG A 102 6.48 -0.64 7.09
N VAL A 103 6.38 -0.83 5.78
CA VAL A 103 6.65 -2.12 5.13
C VAL A 103 8.13 -2.48 5.26
N GLU A 104 9.03 -1.53 5.05
CA GLU A 104 10.48 -1.70 5.24
C GLU A 104 10.83 -2.16 6.66
N LYS A 105 10.28 -1.47 7.67
CA LYS A 105 10.49 -1.82 9.07
C LYS A 105 10.04 -3.26 9.36
N TRP A 106 8.85 -3.62 8.90
CA TRP A 106 8.33 -4.98 9.07
C TRP A 106 9.24 -6.04 8.41
N LEU A 107 9.69 -5.79 7.17
CA LEU A 107 10.61 -6.68 6.47
C LEU A 107 11.94 -6.80 7.20
N HIS A 108 12.48 -5.70 7.70
CA HIS A 108 13.73 -5.69 8.46
C HIS A 108 13.63 -6.51 9.74
N GLU A 109 12.53 -6.40 10.47
CA GLU A 109 12.24 -7.20 11.67
C GLU A 109 12.15 -8.70 11.36
N HIS A 110 11.87 -9.06 10.10
CA HIS A 110 11.84 -10.44 9.59
C HIS A 110 13.14 -10.85 8.85
N GLY A 111 14.22 -10.10 9.02
CA GLY A 111 15.54 -10.43 8.45
C GLY A 111 15.66 -10.20 6.95
N ARG A 112 14.81 -9.37 6.36
CA ARG A 112 14.80 -9.05 4.93
C ARG A 112 15.04 -7.57 4.69
N GLU A 113 15.38 -7.22 3.47
CA GLU A 113 15.58 -5.84 3.04
C GLU A 113 14.61 -5.47 1.92
N LEU A 114 13.98 -4.31 2.03
CA LEU A 114 13.07 -3.80 1.04
C LEU A 114 13.83 -3.24 -0.16
N ILE A 115 13.34 -3.55 -1.35
CA ILE A 115 13.65 -2.81 -2.57
C ILE A 115 12.35 -2.14 -3.03
N GLY A 116 12.41 -0.83 -3.28
CA GLY A 116 11.31 -0.02 -3.75
C GLY A 116 11.66 0.78 -4.99
N TRP A 117 10.65 1.46 -5.47
CA TRP A 117 10.74 2.27 -6.69
C TRP A 117 10.30 3.72 -6.45
#